data_913eaaa4115b37c0ecb821fd04f467d6
#
_entry.id   913eaaa4115b37c0ecb821fd04f467d6
#
_cell.length_a   1.000
_cell.length_b   1.000
_cell.length_c   1.000
_cell.angle_alpha   90.00
_cell.angle_beta   90.00
_cell.angle_gamma   90.00
#
_symmetry.space_group_name_H-M   'P 1'
#
loop_
_entity.id
_entity.type
_entity.pdbx_description
1 polymer ?
#
loop_
_entity_poly.entity_id
_entity_poly.type
_entity_poly.pdbx_seq_one_letter_code
_entity_poly.pdbx_strand_id
1 'polypeptide(L)'
;MNKGNQSQDTVEMGEEGNVQTDESEDLAEAMLTAARSVVRTCMQIRSVEAVLVITDPDYSEIGRALYEAAAEVTDRILMMMMPPSLKEGNEPPTQVADLMRRQDVILIATQHSLTHSRARAIASREGARIASMPGIDAETFAYGGMTADYNALQKEISGFNRLLRRRREVRITNDAGTDLTFLTGGRWVLEDNGICNRP
;
A
#
# COMPACT_ATOMS: atom_id res chain seq x y z
N MET A 1 -23.87 24.62 -68.22
CA MET A 1 -23.80 23.18 -67.84
C MET A 1 -22.44 22.93 -67.22
N ASN A 2 -22.39 22.82 -65.92
CA ASN A 2 -21.22 22.29 -65.25
C ASN A 2 -21.67 21.71 -63.91
N LYS A 3 -21.52 20.37 -63.80
CA LYS A 3 -21.93 19.61 -62.64
C LYS A 3 -20.79 19.62 -61.62
N GLY A 4 -21.03 20.20 -60.46
CA GLY A 4 -20.13 20.13 -59.32
C GLY A 4 -20.22 18.73 -58.66
N ASN A 5 -19.07 18.13 -58.52
CA ASN A 5 -18.84 16.88 -57.78
C ASN A 5 -18.62 17.24 -56.31
N GLN A 6 -19.52 16.82 -55.44
CA GLN A 6 -19.31 16.89 -53.95
C GLN A 6 -18.72 15.56 -53.52
N SER A 7 -17.45 15.58 -53.17
CA SER A 7 -16.79 14.51 -52.43
C SER A 7 -17.26 14.54 -50.99
N GLN A 8 -17.83 13.49 -50.52
CA GLN A 8 -18.15 13.23 -49.11
C GLN A 8 -16.86 12.69 -48.46
N ASP A 9 -16.23 13.52 -47.65
CA ASP A 9 -15.22 13.06 -46.68
C ASP A 9 -15.94 12.43 -45.50
N THR A 10 -16.00 11.13 -45.47
CA THR A 10 -16.38 10.35 -44.30
C THR A 10 -15.16 10.33 -43.36
N VAL A 11 -15.23 11.10 -42.27
CA VAL A 11 -14.30 11.02 -41.15
C VAL A 11 -14.59 9.74 -40.39
N GLU A 12 -13.73 8.77 -40.48
CA GLU A 12 -13.66 7.62 -39.58
C GLU A 12 -13.23 8.11 -38.19
N MET A 13 -14.22 8.35 -37.32
CA MET A 13 -14.01 8.49 -35.87
C MET A 13 -14.39 7.17 -35.22
N GLY A 14 -13.44 6.41 -34.76
CA GLY A 14 -13.77 5.24 -33.97
C GLY A 14 -12.70 4.18 -33.89
N GLU A 15 -11.74 4.32 -32.97
CA GLU A 15 -11.06 3.17 -32.36
C GLU A 15 -10.23 3.55 -31.11
N GLU A 16 -9.97 4.84 -30.88
CA GLU A 16 -9.15 5.27 -29.73
C GLU A 16 -9.86 5.15 -28.37
N GLY A 17 -11.17 5.12 -28.33
CA GLY A 17 -11.95 5.07 -27.06
C GLY A 17 -11.99 3.69 -26.41
N ASN A 18 -11.76 2.61 -27.15
CA ASN A 18 -11.95 1.24 -26.64
C ASN A 18 -10.66 0.66 -26.00
N VAL A 19 -9.48 1.13 -26.40
CA VAL A 19 -8.19 0.65 -25.86
C VAL A 19 -7.94 1.25 -24.47
N GLN A 20 -8.23 2.53 -24.25
CA GLN A 20 -8.02 3.19 -22.96
C GLN A 20 -8.98 2.69 -21.85
N THR A 21 -10.17 2.24 -22.21
CA THR A 21 -11.11 1.65 -21.22
C THR A 21 -10.66 0.27 -20.77
N ASP A 22 -10.09 -0.54 -21.65
CA ASP A 22 -9.61 -1.89 -21.34
C ASP A 22 -8.39 -1.85 -20.40
N GLU A 23 -7.41 -0.98 -20.70
CA GLU A 23 -6.22 -0.80 -19.84
C GLU A 23 -6.56 -0.25 -18.43
N SER A 24 -7.57 0.60 -18.31
CA SER A 24 -7.98 1.16 -17.03
C SER A 24 -8.74 0.14 -16.17
N GLU A 25 -9.52 -0.74 -16.79
CA GLU A 25 -10.24 -1.83 -16.13
C GLU A 25 -9.25 -2.90 -15.64
N ASP A 26 -8.25 -3.24 -16.46
CA ASP A 26 -7.18 -4.18 -16.10
C ASP A 26 -6.36 -3.68 -14.91
N LEU A 27 -6.00 -2.39 -14.88
CA LEU A 27 -5.29 -1.78 -13.75
C LEU A 27 -6.12 -1.81 -12.46
N ALA A 28 -7.41 -1.50 -12.54
CA ALA A 28 -8.30 -1.52 -11.39
C ALA A 28 -8.46 -2.93 -10.80
N GLU A 29 -8.57 -3.97 -11.64
CA GLU A 29 -8.64 -5.36 -11.20
C GLU A 29 -7.31 -5.82 -10.58
N ALA A 30 -6.18 -5.43 -11.17
CA ALA A 30 -4.87 -5.72 -10.61
C ALA A 30 -4.65 -5.04 -9.25
N MET A 31 -5.08 -3.77 -9.10
CA MET A 31 -5.06 -3.07 -7.81
C MET A 31 -5.95 -3.77 -6.76
N LEU A 32 -7.13 -4.24 -7.14
CA LEU A 32 -8.01 -4.97 -6.23
C LEU A 32 -7.38 -6.29 -5.79
N THR A 33 -6.70 -6.98 -6.70
CA THR A 33 -5.96 -8.21 -6.39
C THR A 33 -4.81 -7.97 -5.41
N ALA A 34 -4.03 -6.90 -5.62
CA ALA A 34 -2.98 -6.47 -4.68
C ALA A 34 -3.57 -6.07 -3.32
N ALA A 35 -4.68 -5.34 -3.30
CA ALA A 35 -5.39 -4.96 -2.08
C ALA A 35 -5.90 -6.17 -1.29
N ARG A 36 -6.38 -7.23 -1.95
CA ARG A 36 -6.74 -8.51 -1.31
C ARG A 36 -5.54 -9.16 -0.62
N SER A 37 -4.34 -9.08 -1.21
CA SER A 37 -3.10 -9.55 -0.57
C SER A 37 -2.79 -8.76 0.70
N VAL A 38 -2.89 -7.43 0.66
CA VAL A 38 -2.74 -6.57 1.86
C VAL A 38 -3.73 -6.98 2.94
N VAL A 39 -5.00 -7.09 2.60
CA VAL A 39 -6.11 -7.36 3.54
C VAL A 39 -5.99 -8.75 4.17
N ARG A 40 -5.80 -9.79 3.34
CA ARG A 40 -5.89 -11.19 3.77
C ARG A 40 -4.56 -11.75 4.25
N THR A 41 -3.45 -11.36 3.63
CA THR A 41 -2.13 -11.92 3.94
C THR A 41 -1.35 -11.02 4.90
N CYS A 42 -1.17 -9.74 4.54
CA CYS A 42 -0.35 -8.84 5.35
C CYS A 42 -1.03 -8.46 6.66
N MET A 43 -2.29 -8.03 6.60
CA MET A 43 -3.05 -7.55 7.76
C MET A 43 -3.86 -8.64 8.45
N GLN A 44 -4.22 -9.71 7.75
CA GLN A 44 -5.07 -10.81 8.25
C GLN A 44 -6.35 -10.27 8.92
N ILE A 45 -7.07 -9.42 8.19
CA ILE A 45 -8.30 -8.77 8.68
C ILE A 45 -9.38 -9.83 8.92
N ARG A 46 -10.10 -9.69 10.03
CA ARG A 46 -11.18 -10.58 10.45
C ARG A 46 -12.53 -9.88 10.32
N SER A 47 -13.59 -10.65 10.14
CA SER A 47 -14.96 -10.14 9.94
C SER A 47 -15.52 -9.32 11.11
N VAL A 48 -14.96 -9.46 12.30
CA VAL A 48 -15.40 -8.74 13.52
C VAL A 48 -14.66 -7.43 13.75
N GLU A 49 -13.62 -7.15 12.95
CA GLU A 49 -12.74 -6.01 13.15
C GLU A 49 -13.24 -4.74 12.46
N ALA A 50 -13.08 -3.62 13.16
CA ALA A 50 -13.34 -2.29 12.61
C ALA A 50 -12.12 -1.82 11.82
N VAL A 51 -12.33 -1.48 10.56
CA VAL A 51 -11.29 -1.10 9.59
C VAL A 51 -11.47 0.34 9.15
N LEU A 52 -10.37 1.09 9.07
CA LEU A 52 -10.34 2.43 8.51
C LEU A 52 -9.33 2.50 7.38
N VAL A 53 -9.77 2.91 6.21
CA VAL A 53 -8.90 3.32 5.11
C VAL A 53 -8.76 4.85 5.14
N ILE A 54 -7.52 5.33 5.17
CA ILE A 54 -7.20 6.76 5.10
C ILE A 54 -6.47 7.02 3.78
N THR A 55 -6.97 7.98 3.02
CA THR A 55 -6.38 8.38 1.75
C THR A 55 -6.40 9.90 1.59
N ASP A 56 -5.68 10.40 0.60
CA ASP A 56 -5.80 11.76 0.07
C ASP A 56 -6.30 11.72 -1.39
N PRO A 57 -6.59 12.85 -2.04
CA PRO A 57 -7.16 12.87 -3.38
C PRO A 57 -6.34 12.12 -4.42
N ASP A 58 -5.01 12.24 -4.40
CA ASP A 58 -4.11 11.66 -5.41
C ASP A 58 -3.98 10.13 -5.27
N TYR A 59 -4.30 9.58 -4.09
CA TYR A 59 -4.23 8.15 -3.76
C TYR A 59 -5.61 7.51 -3.60
N SER A 60 -6.66 8.20 -4.03
CA SER A 60 -8.06 7.77 -3.84
C SER A 60 -8.39 6.45 -4.52
N GLU A 61 -7.78 6.12 -5.65
CA GLU A 61 -7.98 4.85 -6.36
C GLU A 61 -7.43 3.67 -5.57
N ILE A 62 -6.22 3.80 -5.01
CA ILE A 62 -5.63 2.80 -4.13
C ILE A 62 -6.47 2.67 -2.84
N GLY A 63 -6.90 3.81 -2.28
CA GLY A 63 -7.81 3.83 -1.15
C GLY A 63 -9.11 3.07 -1.41
N ARG A 64 -9.70 3.22 -2.60
CA ARG A 64 -10.90 2.49 -3.03
C ARG A 64 -10.63 0.99 -3.15
N ALA A 65 -9.54 0.58 -3.80
CA ALA A 65 -9.19 -0.84 -3.92
C ALA A 65 -9.01 -1.50 -2.55
N LEU A 66 -8.36 -0.82 -1.60
CA LEU A 66 -8.21 -1.28 -0.22
C LEU A 66 -9.56 -1.39 0.51
N TYR A 67 -10.45 -0.40 0.31
CA TYR A 67 -11.79 -0.42 0.88
C TYR A 67 -12.61 -1.59 0.33
N GLU A 68 -12.64 -1.79 -0.98
CA GLU A 68 -13.38 -2.88 -1.64
C GLU A 68 -12.88 -4.24 -1.19
N ALA A 69 -11.55 -4.44 -1.14
CA ALA A 69 -10.95 -5.69 -0.65
C ALA A 69 -11.28 -5.96 0.83
N ALA A 70 -11.30 -4.93 1.68
CA ALA A 70 -11.64 -5.09 3.08
C ALA A 70 -13.15 -5.30 3.29
N ALA A 71 -14.00 -4.70 2.46
CA ALA A 71 -15.45 -4.92 2.47
C ALA A 71 -15.85 -6.36 2.12
N GLU A 72 -14.99 -7.10 1.41
CA GLU A 72 -15.19 -8.54 1.21
C GLU A 72 -15.05 -9.37 2.50
N VAL A 73 -14.46 -8.80 3.55
CA VAL A 73 -14.14 -9.49 4.81
C VAL A 73 -14.99 -9.00 5.98
N THR A 74 -15.24 -7.69 6.07
CA THR A 74 -15.97 -7.06 7.17
C THR A 74 -16.94 -5.99 6.67
N ASP A 75 -18.09 -5.86 7.32
CA ASP A 75 -19.04 -4.75 7.12
C ASP A 75 -18.71 -3.52 7.99
N ARG A 76 -17.72 -3.63 8.89
CA ARG A 76 -17.28 -2.59 9.81
C ARG A 76 -16.13 -1.78 9.22
N ILE A 77 -16.30 -1.31 8.00
CA ILE A 77 -15.27 -0.57 7.25
C ILE A 77 -15.69 0.86 6.97
N LEU A 78 -14.75 1.77 7.13
CA LEU A 78 -14.89 3.17 6.74
C LEU A 78 -13.72 3.57 5.85
N MET A 79 -13.97 4.46 4.90
CA MET A 79 -12.93 5.15 4.16
C MET A 79 -13.05 6.65 4.41
N MET A 80 -11.91 7.29 4.70
CA MET A 80 -11.82 8.72 4.89
C MET A 80 -10.76 9.33 3.98
N MET A 81 -11.17 10.31 3.20
CA MET A 81 -10.26 11.14 2.42
C MET A 81 -9.95 12.41 3.21
N MET A 82 -8.66 12.73 3.37
CA MET A 82 -8.20 13.94 4.03
C MET A 82 -7.39 14.81 3.06
N PRO A 83 -7.24 16.12 3.33
CA PRO A 83 -6.31 16.96 2.56
C PRO A 83 -4.89 16.38 2.57
N PRO A 84 -4.12 16.52 1.48
CA PRO A 84 -2.73 16.07 1.44
C PRO A 84 -1.91 16.72 2.56
N SER A 85 -1.06 15.92 3.21
CA SER A 85 -0.11 16.45 4.18
C SER A 85 0.94 17.31 3.48
N LEU A 86 1.42 18.37 4.16
CA LEU A 86 2.43 19.28 3.60
C LEU A 86 3.84 18.64 3.58
N LYS A 87 4.10 17.65 4.43
CA LYS A 87 5.38 16.95 4.54
C LYS A 87 5.23 15.65 5.34
N GLU A 88 6.26 14.83 5.26
CA GLU A 88 6.39 13.59 6.03
C GLU A 88 6.23 13.81 7.54
N GLY A 89 5.48 12.93 8.18
CA GLY A 89 5.29 12.91 9.63
C GLY A 89 4.40 13.99 10.21
N ASN A 90 3.71 14.77 9.37
CA ASN A 90 2.70 15.71 9.86
C ASN A 90 1.57 14.96 10.58
N GLU A 91 0.99 15.63 11.58
CA GLU A 91 -0.22 15.11 12.21
C GLU A 91 -1.41 15.18 11.24
N PRO A 92 -2.24 14.14 11.17
CA PRO A 92 -3.50 14.23 10.45
C PRO A 92 -4.47 15.19 11.14
N PRO A 93 -5.53 15.64 10.47
CA PRO A 93 -6.61 16.39 11.12
C PRO A 93 -7.11 15.69 12.39
N THR A 94 -7.50 16.47 13.41
CA THR A 94 -7.91 15.92 14.71
C THR A 94 -9.03 14.86 14.58
N GLN A 95 -9.98 15.08 13.66
CA GLN A 95 -11.08 14.16 13.39
C GLN A 95 -10.57 12.79 12.90
N VAL A 96 -9.53 12.80 12.06
CA VAL A 96 -8.88 11.56 11.58
C VAL A 96 -8.14 10.88 12.73
N ALA A 97 -7.37 11.65 13.52
CA ALA A 97 -6.65 11.14 14.68
C ALA A 97 -7.59 10.49 15.72
N ASP A 98 -8.74 11.10 16.00
CA ASP A 98 -9.74 10.58 16.92
C ASP A 98 -10.40 9.31 16.38
N LEU A 99 -10.62 9.23 15.06
CA LEU A 99 -11.18 8.04 14.43
C LEU A 99 -10.20 6.87 14.44
N MET A 100 -8.91 7.13 14.19
CA MET A 100 -7.84 6.12 14.24
C MET A 100 -7.80 5.35 15.56
N ARG A 101 -8.05 6.02 16.68
CA ARG A 101 -8.01 5.42 18.03
C ARG A 101 -9.10 4.38 18.29
N ARG A 102 -10.11 4.31 17.44
CA ARG A 102 -11.30 3.44 17.62
C ARG A 102 -11.32 2.28 16.64
N GLN A 103 -10.23 2.06 15.92
CA GLN A 103 -10.15 1.04 14.89
C GLN A 103 -9.26 -0.12 15.32
N ASP A 104 -9.57 -1.31 14.84
CA ASP A 104 -8.73 -2.49 15.01
C ASP A 104 -7.63 -2.54 13.94
N VAL A 105 -7.96 -2.05 12.73
CA VAL A 105 -7.05 -2.03 11.58
C VAL A 105 -7.12 -0.69 10.86
N ILE A 106 -5.97 -0.16 10.45
CA ILE A 106 -5.87 1.08 9.69
C ILE A 106 -4.98 0.86 8.47
N LEU A 107 -5.52 1.17 7.29
CA LEU A 107 -4.81 1.14 6.01
C LEU A 107 -4.62 2.57 5.53
N ILE A 108 -3.38 2.98 5.28
CA ILE A 108 -3.05 4.37 4.93
C ILE A 108 -2.39 4.38 3.55
N ALA A 109 -3.05 5.00 2.58
CA ALA A 109 -2.55 5.27 1.24
C ALA A 109 -2.60 6.78 0.99
N THR A 110 -1.49 7.46 1.22
CA THR A 110 -1.36 8.91 1.13
C THR A 110 -0.02 9.32 0.53
N GLN A 111 0.07 10.51 -0.05
CA GLN A 111 1.32 11.03 -0.60
C GLN A 111 2.43 11.04 0.45
N HIS A 112 2.18 11.63 1.61
CA HIS A 112 3.14 11.72 2.71
C HIS A 112 2.81 10.76 3.84
N SER A 113 3.85 10.15 4.41
CA SER A 113 3.73 9.15 5.48
C SER A 113 3.16 9.74 6.77
N LEU A 114 2.20 9.05 7.37
CA LEU A 114 1.74 9.27 8.74
C LEU A 114 2.48 8.39 9.76
N THR A 115 3.46 7.60 9.34
CA THR A 115 4.13 6.59 10.18
C THR A 115 4.76 7.19 11.44
N HIS A 116 5.28 8.39 11.37
CA HIS A 116 5.93 9.08 12.50
C HIS A 116 5.02 10.07 13.24
N SER A 117 3.71 10.13 12.90
CA SER A 117 2.76 10.99 13.60
C SER A 117 2.44 10.44 15.01
N ARG A 118 2.07 11.36 15.92
CA ARG A 118 1.60 10.99 17.27
C ARG A 118 0.27 10.23 17.19
N ALA A 119 -0.60 10.61 16.25
CA ALA A 119 -1.87 9.93 16.01
C ALA A 119 -1.67 8.44 15.74
N ARG A 120 -0.74 8.08 14.82
CA ARG A 120 -0.40 6.70 14.54
C ARG A 120 0.16 5.99 15.78
N ALA A 121 1.08 6.63 16.49
CA ALA A 121 1.70 6.04 17.68
C ALA A 121 0.69 5.77 18.81
N ILE A 122 -0.32 6.64 18.97
CA ILE A 122 -1.39 6.47 19.95
C ILE A 122 -2.31 5.31 19.52
N ALA A 123 -2.77 5.30 18.25
CA ALA A 123 -3.62 4.23 17.74
C ALA A 123 -2.98 2.85 17.89
N SER A 124 -1.67 2.71 17.58
CA SER A 124 -0.95 1.44 17.79
C SER A 124 -0.87 1.04 19.25
N ARG A 125 -0.66 1.99 20.20
CA ARG A 125 -0.65 1.68 21.64
C ARG A 125 -2.04 1.25 22.16
N GLU A 126 -3.09 1.73 21.53
CA GLU A 126 -4.48 1.35 21.84
C GLU A 126 -4.90 0.05 21.16
N GLY A 127 -4.00 -0.57 20.37
CA GLY A 127 -4.16 -1.91 19.82
C GLY A 127 -4.40 -1.98 18.32
N ALA A 128 -4.46 -0.84 17.60
CA ALA A 128 -4.65 -0.84 16.16
C ALA A 128 -3.42 -1.40 15.41
N ARG A 129 -3.65 -2.29 14.46
CA ARG A 129 -2.66 -2.69 13.47
C ARG A 129 -2.70 -1.71 12.30
N ILE A 130 -1.54 -1.25 11.85
CA ILE A 130 -1.48 -0.17 10.86
C ILE A 130 -0.53 -0.56 9.74
N ALA A 131 -1.02 -0.50 8.50
CA ALA A 131 -0.21 -0.54 7.29
C ALA A 131 -0.20 0.86 6.65
N SER A 132 1.00 1.35 6.33
CA SER A 132 1.19 2.66 5.68
C SER A 132 1.97 2.48 4.39
N MET A 133 1.42 2.96 3.29
CA MET A 133 1.92 2.82 1.92
C MET A 133 2.08 4.21 1.29
N PRO A 134 2.99 5.06 1.84
CA PRO A 134 3.14 6.43 1.37
C PRO A 134 3.81 6.47 -0.01
N GLY A 135 3.33 7.36 -0.87
CA GLY A 135 3.95 7.67 -2.15
C GLY A 135 3.94 6.52 -3.18
N ILE A 136 3.16 5.46 -2.95
CA ILE A 136 3.04 4.36 -3.90
C ILE A 136 2.08 4.76 -5.03
N ASP A 137 2.52 4.68 -6.27
CA ASP A 137 1.65 4.89 -7.43
C ASP A 137 0.81 3.65 -7.75
N ALA A 138 -0.22 3.81 -8.59
CA ALA A 138 -1.17 2.76 -8.93
C ALA A 138 -0.51 1.55 -9.61
N GLU A 139 0.44 1.78 -10.52
CA GLU A 139 1.15 0.71 -11.22
C GLU A 139 2.04 -0.09 -10.27
N THR A 140 2.81 0.59 -9.42
CA THR A 140 3.65 -0.05 -8.39
C THR A 140 2.78 -0.81 -7.38
N PHE A 141 1.61 -0.29 -7.03
CA PHE A 141 0.66 -0.98 -6.16
C PHE A 141 0.10 -2.24 -6.83
N ALA A 142 -0.31 -2.15 -8.11
CA ALA A 142 -0.94 -3.23 -8.86
C ALA A 142 0.04 -4.35 -9.24
N TYR A 143 1.24 -3.98 -9.71
CA TYR A 143 2.18 -4.92 -10.35
C TYR A 143 3.54 -5.00 -9.67
N GLY A 144 3.81 -4.19 -8.67
CA GLY A 144 5.07 -4.13 -7.95
C GLY A 144 5.13 -5.06 -6.73
N GLY A 145 5.78 -4.60 -5.67
CA GLY A 145 6.04 -5.38 -4.46
C GLY A 145 4.81 -5.89 -3.73
N MET A 146 3.62 -5.28 -3.95
CA MET A 146 2.37 -5.71 -3.32
C MET A 146 1.88 -7.08 -3.83
N THR A 147 2.42 -7.57 -4.96
CA THR A 147 2.12 -8.90 -5.53
C THR A 147 3.04 -10.01 -5.01
N ALA A 148 3.99 -9.69 -4.14
CA ALA A 148 4.94 -10.67 -3.61
C ALA A 148 4.26 -11.76 -2.77
N ASP A 149 4.84 -12.97 -2.76
CA ASP A 149 4.46 -14.00 -1.80
C ASP A 149 5.02 -13.66 -0.41
N TYR A 150 4.23 -12.89 0.35
CA TYR A 150 4.61 -12.46 1.70
C TYR A 150 4.82 -13.62 2.68
N ASN A 151 4.19 -14.78 2.47
CA ASN A 151 4.42 -15.95 3.32
C ASN A 151 5.80 -16.57 3.05
N ALA A 152 6.21 -16.66 1.79
CA ALA A 152 7.55 -17.10 1.41
C ALA A 152 8.61 -16.09 1.90
N LEU A 153 8.38 -14.80 1.67
CA LEU A 153 9.26 -13.71 2.11
C LEU A 153 9.45 -13.71 3.64
N GLN A 154 8.37 -13.88 4.41
CA GLN A 154 8.45 -13.98 5.87
C GLN A 154 9.34 -15.15 6.32
N LYS A 155 9.23 -16.32 5.69
CA LYS A 155 10.06 -17.50 6.03
C LYS A 155 11.53 -17.23 5.76
N GLU A 156 11.85 -16.62 4.62
CA GLU A 156 13.21 -16.27 4.24
C GLU A 156 13.82 -15.26 5.21
N ILE A 157 13.15 -14.12 5.46
CA ILE A 157 13.59 -13.07 6.38
C ILE A 157 13.75 -13.61 7.79
N SER A 158 12.81 -14.41 8.30
CA SER A 158 12.93 -15.02 9.62
C SER A 158 14.10 -16.02 9.72
N GLY A 159 14.40 -16.71 8.62
CA GLY A 159 15.60 -17.55 8.50
C GLY A 159 16.88 -16.73 8.64
N PHE A 160 16.97 -15.63 7.90
CA PHE A 160 18.10 -14.71 7.93
C PHE A 160 18.25 -14.02 9.29
N ASN A 161 17.15 -13.56 9.89
CA ASN A 161 17.14 -12.94 11.21
C ASN A 161 17.73 -13.87 12.30
N ARG A 162 17.41 -15.18 12.25
CA ARG A 162 18.01 -16.16 13.20
C ARG A 162 19.53 -16.23 13.11
N LEU A 163 20.10 -16.04 11.92
CA LEU A 163 21.54 -15.98 11.73
C LEU A 163 22.12 -14.70 12.34
N LEU A 164 21.48 -13.55 12.09
CA LEU A 164 21.96 -12.23 12.55
C LEU A 164 21.90 -12.06 14.06
N ARG A 165 20.84 -12.50 14.74
CA ARG A 165 20.64 -12.35 16.20
C ARG A 165 21.76 -12.92 17.06
N ARG A 166 22.53 -13.87 16.54
CA ARG A 166 23.63 -14.55 17.28
C ARG A 166 25.02 -14.10 16.85
N ARG A 167 25.11 -13.14 15.94
CA ARG A 167 26.40 -12.67 15.40
C ARG A 167 26.72 -11.31 15.98
N ARG A 168 28.02 -11.07 16.18
CA ARG A 168 28.54 -9.77 16.61
C ARG A 168 29.10 -8.97 15.45
N GLU A 169 29.45 -9.65 14.36
CA GLU A 169 30.05 -9.08 13.17
C GLU A 169 29.39 -9.68 11.92
N VAL A 170 29.16 -8.86 10.94
CA VAL A 170 28.64 -9.22 9.61
C VAL A 170 29.56 -8.63 8.55
N ARG A 171 29.94 -9.43 7.57
CA ARG A 171 30.65 -8.99 6.37
C ARG A 171 29.79 -9.28 5.13
N ILE A 172 29.65 -8.28 4.26
CA ILE A 172 28.92 -8.37 3.01
C ILE A 172 29.90 -8.14 1.87
N THR A 173 29.97 -9.08 0.95
CA THR A 173 30.81 -9.00 -0.26
C THR A 173 30.02 -9.31 -1.50
N ASN A 174 30.41 -8.75 -2.66
CA ASN A 174 29.92 -9.13 -3.98
C ASN A 174 31.03 -8.99 -5.04
N ASP A 175 30.77 -9.57 -6.21
CA ASP A 175 31.74 -9.56 -7.33
C ASP A 175 31.98 -8.16 -7.90
N ALA A 176 31.06 -7.20 -7.69
CA ALA A 176 31.20 -5.81 -8.09
C ALA A 176 32.12 -4.98 -7.18
N GLY A 177 32.76 -5.61 -6.18
CA GLY A 177 33.76 -4.97 -5.29
C GLY A 177 33.23 -4.47 -3.96
N THR A 178 31.99 -4.76 -3.59
CA THR A 178 31.50 -4.47 -2.23
C THR A 178 32.26 -5.34 -1.23
N ASP A 179 32.83 -4.72 -0.20
CA ASP A 179 33.43 -5.40 0.97
C ASP A 179 33.16 -4.55 2.21
N LEU A 180 32.03 -4.82 2.87
CA LEU A 180 31.53 -4.07 4.01
C LEU A 180 31.55 -4.97 5.25
N THR A 181 32.23 -4.53 6.30
CA THR A 181 32.21 -5.18 7.62
C THR A 181 31.63 -4.24 8.67
N PHE A 182 30.70 -4.74 9.48
CA PHE A 182 30.12 -3.97 10.57
C PHE A 182 29.77 -4.83 11.78
N LEU A 183 29.69 -4.18 12.96
CA LEU A 183 29.35 -4.84 14.22
C LEU A 183 27.85 -4.71 14.51
N THR A 184 27.21 -5.84 14.83
CA THR A 184 25.81 -5.92 15.22
C THR A 184 25.60 -5.94 16.73
N GLY A 185 26.69 -6.03 17.50
CA GLY A 185 26.67 -6.30 18.94
C GLY A 185 25.73 -5.39 19.75
N GLY A 186 24.77 -6.00 20.45
CA GLY A 186 23.83 -5.29 21.33
C GLY A 186 22.71 -4.53 20.63
N ARG A 187 22.57 -4.62 19.30
CA ARG A 187 21.47 -4.01 18.54
C ARG A 187 20.32 -4.99 18.36
N TRP A 188 19.11 -4.45 18.36
CA TRP A 188 17.92 -5.20 17.99
C TRP A 188 17.91 -5.44 16.49
N VAL A 189 17.54 -6.66 16.10
CA VAL A 189 17.26 -7.00 14.70
C VAL A 189 15.75 -7.00 14.54
N LEU A 190 15.24 -6.08 13.75
CA LEU A 190 13.82 -5.97 13.40
C LEU A 190 13.59 -6.64 12.06
N GLU A 191 12.42 -7.26 11.91
CA GLU A 191 11.96 -7.84 10.66
C GLU A 191 10.92 -6.90 10.05
N ASP A 192 11.16 -6.45 8.83
CA ASP A 192 10.18 -5.78 8.00
C ASP A 192 9.87 -6.69 6.80
N ASN A 193 8.87 -7.51 6.96
CA ASN A 193 8.49 -8.60 6.05
C ASN A 193 7.10 -8.43 5.45
N GLY A 194 6.49 -7.25 5.63
CA GLY A 194 5.16 -6.92 5.14
C GLY A 194 4.00 -7.56 5.92
N ILE A 195 4.25 -8.40 6.91
CA ILE A 195 3.20 -9.00 7.76
C ILE A 195 2.95 -8.09 8.97
N CYS A 196 1.81 -7.41 8.96
CA CYS A 196 1.38 -6.43 9.96
C CYS A 196 0.17 -6.93 10.76
N ASN A 197 0.18 -8.20 11.17
CA ASN A 197 -0.93 -8.84 11.86
C ASN A 197 -0.95 -8.65 13.39
N ARG A 198 -0.05 -7.80 13.90
CA ARG A 198 0.04 -7.41 15.32
C ARG A 198 0.18 -5.90 15.45
N PRO A 199 -0.32 -5.27 16.54
CA PRO A 199 -0.09 -3.86 16.85
C PRO A 199 1.37 -3.47 17.00
#